data_d0cd45b252bcb6a3ad4870f812a03a16
#
_entry.id   d0cd45b252bcb6a3ad4870f812a03a16
#
_cell.length_a   1.000
_cell.length_b   1.000
_cell.length_c   1.000
_cell.angle_alpha   90.00
_cell.angle_beta   90.00
_cell.angle_gamma   90.00
#
_symmetry.space_group_name_H-M   'P 1'
#
loop_
_entity.id
_entity.type
_entity.pdbx_description
1 polymer ?
#
loop_
_entity_poly.entity_id
_entity_poly.type
_entity_poly.pdbx_seq_one_letter_code
_entity_poly.pdbx_strand_id
1 'polypeptide(L)'
;ALVQALIRHAQDEDLSSLHLLFAQDRDVQACADAGLMLRHTVQFHWHNRSYRDFGHFLSDLQQEKRKKIRQERRKVTEAGIRFRHSMGQDITDADWGFFYQCYERTYLEHGNPPYLNRDFFARLARVMPQQWLLFVAERDGIPVASSLIALDPERGVAYGRYWGALERVDCLHFEACYYQPLEWCIAHGFQRFEGGAQGEHKMARALMPVRTTSVHWLAHPAFAEAVERFLERETDGIGGYLDQLAERSPLRHGHAG
;
A
#
# COMPACT_ATOMS: atom_id res chain seq x y z
N ALA A 1 -0.26 17.67 25.05
CA ALA A 1 1.05 18.36 25.15
C ALA A 1 1.79 18.39 23.81
N LEU A 2 2.10 17.25 23.15
CA LEU A 2 2.88 17.20 21.91
C LEU A 2 2.22 17.95 20.74
N VAL A 3 0.92 17.73 20.50
CA VAL A 3 0.18 18.40 19.40
C VAL A 3 0.26 19.92 19.53
N GLN A 4 0.07 20.47 20.73
CA GLN A 4 0.18 21.91 20.99
C GLN A 4 1.62 22.42 20.81
N ALA A 5 2.63 21.60 21.09
CA ALA A 5 4.02 21.97 20.83
C ALA A 5 4.32 22.02 19.32
N LEU A 6 3.78 21.08 18.55
CA LEU A 6 3.91 21.10 17.09
C LEU A 6 3.23 22.31 16.45
N ILE A 7 2.02 22.68 16.92
CA ILE A 7 1.32 23.86 16.44
C ILE A 7 2.12 25.13 16.75
N ARG A 8 2.61 25.28 18.01
CA ARG A 8 3.46 26.43 18.35
C ARG A 8 4.72 26.49 17.50
N HIS A 9 5.40 25.37 17.34
CA HIS A 9 6.59 25.31 16.47
C HIS A 9 6.26 25.73 15.03
N ALA A 10 5.16 25.27 14.48
CA ALA A 10 4.72 25.68 13.15
C ALA A 10 4.44 27.19 13.07
N GLN A 11 3.85 27.78 14.13
CA GLN A 11 3.62 29.22 14.22
C GLN A 11 4.92 30.01 14.38
N ASP A 12 5.82 29.56 15.24
CA ASP A 12 7.11 30.22 15.49
C ASP A 12 8.03 30.23 14.25
N GLU A 13 7.94 29.18 13.41
CA GLU A 13 8.70 29.04 12.16
C GLU A 13 7.94 29.58 10.94
N ASP A 14 6.82 30.29 11.13
CA ASP A 14 5.97 30.86 10.07
C ASP A 14 5.58 29.83 8.99
N LEU A 15 5.31 28.58 9.41
CA LEU A 15 4.86 27.53 8.50
C LEU A 15 3.37 27.69 8.17
N SER A 16 3.02 27.51 6.92
CA SER A 16 1.64 27.66 6.43
C SER A 16 0.70 26.54 6.87
N SER A 17 1.24 25.37 7.23
CA SER A 17 0.43 24.20 7.56
C SER A 17 1.22 23.12 8.33
N LEU A 18 0.49 22.25 9.03
CA LEU A 18 0.98 21.04 9.66
C LEU A 18 0.07 19.87 9.26
N HIS A 19 0.68 18.73 8.87
CA HIS A 19 -0.06 17.55 8.45
C HIS A 19 0.50 16.30 9.12
N LEU A 20 -0.39 15.50 9.72
CA LEU A 20 -0.10 14.16 10.22
C LEU A 20 -0.87 13.16 9.35
N LEU A 21 -0.15 12.30 8.63
CA LEU A 21 -0.75 11.37 7.70
C LEU A 21 -0.90 9.98 8.33
N PHE A 22 -2.08 9.38 8.18
CA PHE A 22 -2.38 8.00 8.61
C PHE A 22 -2.11 7.76 10.09
N ALA A 23 -2.50 8.73 10.93
CA ALA A 23 -2.34 8.66 12.37
C ALA A 23 -3.19 7.52 12.98
N GLN A 24 -2.73 6.96 14.09
CA GLN A 24 -3.50 5.97 14.86
C GLN A 24 -4.68 6.64 15.59
N ASP A 25 -5.75 5.88 15.84
CA ASP A 25 -7.00 6.43 16.41
C ASP A 25 -6.79 7.27 17.68
N ARG A 26 -5.91 6.84 18.59
CA ARG A 26 -5.57 7.61 19.80
C ARG A 26 -4.92 8.96 19.48
N ASP A 27 -4.09 9.00 18.44
CA ASP A 27 -3.39 10.21 18.04
C ASP A 27 -4.33 11.14 17.24
N VAL A 28 -5.24 10.57 16.44
CA VAL A 28 -6.34 11.28 15.79
C VAL A 28 -7.21 11.97 16.81
N GLN A 29 -7.62 11.26 17.88
CA GLN A 29 -8.44 11.85 18.94
C GLN A 29 -7.73 13.00 19.64
N ALA A 30 -6.45 12.83 19.98
CA ALA A 30 -5.66 13.89 20.63
C ALA A 30 -5.50 15.13 19.73
N CYS A 31 -5.47 14.95 18.41
CA CYS A 31 -5.42 16.05 17.43
C CYS A 31 -6.79 16.73 17.30
N ALA A 32 -7.88 15.96 17.26
CA ALA A 32 -9.25 16.48 17.22
C ALA A 32 -9.55 17.33 18.47
N ASP A 33 -9.17 16.83 19.65
CA ASP A 33 -9.31 17.55 20.93
C ASP A 33 -8.49 18.86 20.96
N ALA A 34 -7.45 18.94 20.14
CA ALA A 34 -6.63 20.14 19.98
C ALA A 34 -7.13 21.08 18.87
N GLY A 35 -8.25 20.76 18.23
CA GLY A 35 -8.91 21.58 17.21
C GLY A 35 -8.31 21.45 15.80
N LEU A 36 -7.59 20.35 15.48
CA LEU A 36 -7.12 20.10 14.13
C LEU A 36 -8.22 19.47 13.28
N MET A 37 -8.22 19.80 11.99
CA MET A 37 -9.17 19.24 11.02
C MET A 37 -8.82 17.79 10.69
N LEU A 38 -9.85 16.94 10.60
CA LEU A 38 -9.72 15.54 10.21
C LEU A 38 -10.12 15.36 8.75
N ARG A 39 -9.32 14.61 7.99
CA ARG A 39 -9.69 14.15 6.67
C ARG A 39 -9.70 12.63 6.62
N HIS A 40 -10.83 12.07 6.21
CA HIS A 40 -10.99 10.64 6.02
C HIS A 40 -10.78 10.27 4.56
N THR A 41 -10.06 9.16 4.33
CA THR A 41 -9.87 8.56 3.01
C THR A 41 -10.02 7.05 3.11
N VAL A 42 -9.96 6.36 1.97
CA VAL A 42 -10.07 4.90 1.91
C VAL A 42 -8.77 4.31 1.38
N GLN A 43 -8.24 3.33 2.09
CA GLN A 43 -7.19 2.43 1.62
C GLN A 43 -7.74 1.00 1.52
N PHE A 44 -6.96 0.11 0.89
CA PHE A 44 -7.34 -1.27 0.71
C PHE A 44 -6.31 -2.18 1.36
N HIS A 45 -6.74 -2.92 2.40
CA HIS A 45 -5.89 -3.80 3.18
C HIS A 45 -6.38 -5.24 3.10
N TRP A 46 -5.45 -6.16 2.97
CA TRP A 46 -5.69 -7.58 3.18
C TRP A 46 -5.34 -7.95 4.62
N HIS A 47 -6.16 -8.80 5.24
CA HIS A 47 -5.93 -9.36 6.57
C HIS A 47 -5.78 -10.88 6.49
N ASN A 48 -4.78 -11.41 7.17
CA ASN A 48 -4.59 -12.83 7.31
C ASN A 48 -5.63 -13.39 8.30
N ARG A 49 -6.47 -14.30 7.82
CA ARG A 49 -7.46 -15.01 8.64
C ARG A 49 -6.95 -16.40 9.03
N SER A 50 -5.70 -16.47 9.47
CA SER A 50 -5.03 -17.72 9.80
C SER A 50 -4.97 -18.70 8.61
N TYR A 51 -4.73 -18.18 7.42
CA TYR A 51 -4.56 -19.00 6.24
C TYR A 51 -3.28 -19.85 6.35
N ARG A 52 -3.41 -21.16 6.08
CA ARG A 52 -2.28 -22.09 6.09
C ARG A 52 -1.38 -21.94 4.86
N ASP A 53 -1.99 -21.61 3.73
CA ASP A 53 -1.35 -21.47 2.43
C ASP A 53 -2.23 -20.60 1.50
N PHE A 54 -1.71 -20.25 0.33
CA PHE A 54 -2.44 -19.46 -0.65
C PHE A 54 -3.69 -20.18 -1.21
N GLY A 55 -3.68 -21.51 -1.26
CA GLY A 55 -4.84 -22.33 -1.65
C GLY A 55 -5.98 -22.20 -0.65
N HIS A 56 -5.67 -22.21 0.65
CA HIS A 56 -6.64 -21.96 1.72
C HIS A 56 -7.22 -20.54 1.62
N PHE A 57 -6.38 -19.51 1.41
CA PHE A 57 -6.85 -18.15 1.13
C PHE A 57 -7.81 -18.11 -0.07
N LEU A 58 -7.44 -18.74 -1.18
CA LEU A 58 -8.33 -18.80 -2.36
C LEU A 58 -9.67 -19.48 -2.05
N SER A 59 -9.68 -20.48 -1.16
CA SER A 59 -10.91 -21.19 -0.81
C SER A 59 -11.93 -20.33 -0.06
N ASP A 60 -11.47 -19.26 0.61
CA ASP A 60 -12.30 -18.28 1.32
C ASP A 60 -12.95 -17.24 0.38
N LEU A 61 -12.53 -17.20 -0.87
CA LEU A 61 -13.09 -16.30 -1.87
C LEU A 61 -14.32 -16.88 -2.57
N GLN A 62 -15.19 -16.02 -3.08
CA GLN A 62 -16.26 -16.38 -4.02
C GLN A 62 -15.67 -17.09 -5.25
N GLN A 63 -16.43 -18.04 -5.82
CA GLN A 63 -15.94 -18.93 -6.90
C GLN A 63 -15.40 -18.14 -8.11
N GLU A 64 -16.09 -17.10 -8.53
CA GLU A 64 -15.68 -16.27 -9.68
C GLU A 64 -14.34 -15.57 -9.42
N LYS A 65 -14.15 -15.00 -8.22
CA LYS A 65 -12.92 -14.32 -7.85
C LYS A 65 -11.75 -15.29 -7.81
N ARG A 66 -11.94 -16.46 -7.19
CA ARG A 66 -10.97 -17.55 -7.17
C ARG A 66 -10.59 -18.03 -8.58
N LYS A 67 -11.59 -18.22 -9.46
CA LYS A 67 -11.36 -18.62 -10.85
C LYS A 67 -10.54 -17.57 -11.59
N LYS A 68 -10.89 -16.28 -11.42
CA LYS A 68 -10.18 -15.15 -12.04
C LYS A 68 -8.72 -15.08 -11.58
N ILE A 69 -8.45 -15.17 -10.28
CA ILE A 69 -7.07 -15.15 -9.75
C ILE A 69 -6.24 -16.29 -10.33
N ARG A 70 -6.78 -17.53 -10.35
CA ARG A 70 -6.09 -18.68 -10.94
C ARG A 70 -5.80 -18.48 -12.43
N GLN A 71 -6.71 -17.87 -13.17
CA GLN A 71 -6.53 -17.57 -14.60
C GLN A 71 -5.45 -16.49 -14.80
N GLU A 72 -5.44 -15.43 -14.00
CA GLU A 72 -4.45 -14.36 -14.06
C GLU A 72 -3.05 -14.91 -13.76
N ARG A 73 -2.88 -15.69 -12.70
CA ARG A 73 -1.61 -16.35 -12.37
C ARG A 73 -1.12 -17.29 -13.48
N ARG A 74 -2.05 -18.08 -14.05
CA ARG A 74 -1.72 -18.97 -15.16
C ARG A 74 -1.22 -18.23 -16.38
N LYS A 75 -1.85 -17.11 -16.77
CA LYS A 75 -1.38 -16.27 -17.89
C LYS A 75 0.06 -15.82 -17.71
N VAL A 76 0.45 -15.40 -16.51
CA VAL A 76 1.82 -14.99 -16.20
C VAL A 76 2.79 -16.15 -16.35
N THR A 77 2.43 -17.33 -15.85
CA THR A 77 3.25 -18.55 -15.98
C THR A 77 3.37 -18.99 -17.45
N GLU A 78 2.27 -18.99 -18.23
CA GLU A 78 2.23 -19.33 -19.65
C GLU A 78 3.05 -18.34 -20.51
N ALA A 79 3.18 -17.08 -20.05
CA ALA A 79 4.08 -16.09 -20.67
C ALA A 79 5.57 -16.33 -20.35
N GLY A 80 5.92 -17.44 -19.69
CA GLY A 80 7.29 -17.79 -19.34
C GLY A 80 7.88 -17.01 -18.17
N ILE A 81 7.05 -16.31 -17.40
CA ILE A 81 7.50 -15.51 -16.25
C ILE A 81 7.65 -16.40 -15.01
N ARG A 82 8.78 -16.26 -14.35
CA ARG A 82 9.08 -16.82 -13.03
C ARG A 82 9.39 -15.70 -12.04
N PHE A 83 9.11 -15.94 -10.77
CA PHE A 83 9.42 -14.98 -9.71
C PHE A 83 10.51 -15.53 -8.79
N ARG A 84 11.42 -14.65 -8.42
CA ARG A 84 12.26 -14.81 -7.24
C ARG A 84 12.01 -13.65 -6.28
N HIS A 85 12.34 -13.85 -5.03
CA HIS A 85 12.31 -12.78 -4.04
C HIS A 85 13.60 -12.81 -3.21
N SER A 86 13.97 -11.64 -2.72
CA SER A 86 15.10 -11.41 -1.82
C SER A 86 14.65 -10.47 -0.71
N MET A 87 15.17 -10.66 0.49
CA MET A 87 14.84 -9.86 1.67
C MET A 87 16.12 -9.39 2.36
N GLY A 88 16.08 -8.20 2.92
CA GLY A 88 17.18 -7.69 3.75
C GLY A 88 18.49 -7.55 2.99
N GLN A 89 19.54 -8.14 3.53
CA GLN A 89 20.87 -8.09 2.94
C GLN A 89 21.04 -9.01 1.72
N ASP A 90 20.09 -9.91 1.47
CA ASP A 90 20.10 -10.76 0.28
C ASP A 90 19.65 -10.02 -0.98
N ILE A 91 19.13 -8.79 -0.85
CA ILE A 91 18.87 -7.91 -1.98
C ILE A 91 20.20 -7.31 -2.43
N THR A 92 20.72 -7.80 -3.54
CA THR A 92 22.03 -7.37 -4.06
C THR A 92 21.98 -5.95 -4.64
N ASP A 93 23.17 -5.34 -4.82
CA ASP A 93 23.27 -4.03 -5.51
C ASP A 93 22.73 -4.09 -6.95
N ALA A 94 22.89 -5.23 -7.62
CA ALA A 94 22.32 -5.46 -8.94
C ALA A 94 20.78 -5.46 -8.90
N ASP A 95 20.17 -6.07 -7.88
CA ASP A 95 18.73 -6.08 -7.66
C ASP A 95 18.19 -4.68 -7.38
N TRP A 96 18.86 -3.92 -6.52
CA TRP A 96 18.49 -2.52 -6.28
C TRP A 96 18.64 -1.66 -7.53
N GLY A 97 19.68 -1.89 -8.33
CA GLY A 97 19.86 -1.22 -9.61
C GLY A 97 18.75 -1.53 -10.61
N PHE A 98 18.35 -2.79 -10.73
CA PHE A 98 17.24 -3.22 -11.58
C PHE A 98 15.90 -2.67 -11.07
N PHE A 99 15.65 -2.76 -9.78
CA PHE A 99 14.45 -2.16 -9.17
C PHE A 99 14.35 -0.66 -9.51
N TYR A 100 15.45 0.08 -9.38
CA TYR A 100 15.44 1.50 -9.69
C TYR A 100 15.12 1.79 -11.16
N GLN A 101 15.59 0.98 -12.10
CA GLN A 101 15.22 1.10 -13.52
C GLN A 101 13.72 0.93 -13.72
N CYS A 102 13.11 -0.06 -13.09
CA CYS A 102 11.66 -0.29 -13.14
C CYS A 102 10.89 0.88 -12.50
N TYR A 103 11.33 1.36 -11.35
CA TYR A 103 10.75 2.50 -10.63
C TYR A 103 10.80 3.78 -11.47
N GLU A 104 11.97 4.14 -11.97
CA GLU A 104 12.19 5.32 -12.81
C GLU A 104 11.31 5.29 -14.06
N ARG A 105 11.27 4.16 -14.75
CA ARG A 105 10.45 3.97 -15.96
C ARG A 105 8.97 4.23 -15.67
N THR A 106 8.44 3.72 -14.57
CA THR A 106 7.04 3.95 -14.18
C THR A 106 6.71 5.44 -14.04
N TYR A 107 7.60 6.21 -13.42
CA TYR A 107 7.41 7.66 -13.29
C TYR A 107 7.48 8.37 -14.64
N LEU A 108 8.46 8.05 -15.47
CA LEU A 108 8.63 8.64 -16.81
C LEU A 108 7.46 8.34 -17.74
N GLU A 109 6.91 7.11 -17.69
CA GLU A 109 5.70 6.75 -18.45
C GLU A 109 4.45 7.54 -18.02
N HIS A 110 4.42 8.02 -16.77
CA HIS A 110 3.38 8.92 -16.27
C HIS A 110 3.71 10.42 -16.47
N GLY A 111 4.77 10.74 -17.18
CA GLY A 111 5.17 12.11 -17.48
C GLY A 111 5.80 12.87 -16.31
N ASN A 112 6.26 12.18 -15.29
CA ASN A 112 6.88 12.77 -14.10
C ASN A 112 8.33 12.28 -13.93
N PRO A 113 9.25 13.11 -13.41
CA PRO A 113 10.54 12.63 -12.97
C PRO A 113 10.40 11.71 -11.75
N PRO A 114 11.35 10.77 -11.52
CA PRO A 114 11.38 9.96 -10.31
C PRO A 114 11.36 10.83 -9.05
N TYR A 115 10.42 10.55 -8.15
CA TYR A 115 10.30 11.31 -6.89
C TYR A 115 11.48 11.06 -5.93
N LEU A 116 11.97 9.83 -5.89
CA LEU A 116 13.11 9.42 -5.07
C LEU A 116 14.29 9.03 -5.97
N ASN A 117 15.48 9.38 -5.56
CA ASN A 117 16.70 9.11 -6.32
C ASN A 117 17.36 7.79 -5.88
N ARG A 118 18.40 7.36 -6.61
CA ARG A 118 19.15 6.13 -6.30
C ARG A 118 19.79 6.17 -4.91
N ASP A 119 20.31 7.33 -4.47
CA ASP A 119 20.94 7.47 -3.15
C ASP A 119 19.95 7.20 -2.01
N PHE A 120 18.68 7.61 -2.17
CA PHE A 120 17.63 7.29 -1.20
C PHE A 120 17.50 5.78 -1.00
N PHE A 121 17.41 5.00 -2.08
CA PHE A 121 17.28 3.54 -2.00
C PHE A 121 18.56 2.87 -1.50
N ALA A 122 19.74 3.37 -1.88
CA ALA A 122 21.02 2.89 -1.35
C ALA A 122 21.15 3.12 0.16
N ARG A 123 20.63 4.25 0.67
CA ARG A 123 20.56 4.52 2.11
C ARG A 123 19.59 3.57 2.81
N LEU A 124 18.40 3.33 2.25
CA LEU A 124 17.44 2.38 2.79
C LEU A 124 18.03 0.98 2.91
N ALA A 125 18.69 0.50 1.86
CA ALA A 125 19.36 -0.80 1.84
C ALA A 125 20.39 -0.94 2.96
N ARG A 126 21.10 0.14 3.30
CA ARG A 126 22.14 0.15 4.32
C ARG A 126 21.60 0.34 5.74
N VAL A 127 20.63 1.26 5.92
CA VAL A 127 20.16 1.70 7.25
C VAL A 127 19.03 0.81 7.76
N MET A 128 18.20 0.31 6.86
CA MET A 128 17.00 -0.45 7.17
C MET A 128 16.85 -1.71 6.28
N PRO A 129 17.89 -2.56 6.17
CA PRO A 129 17.86 -3.68 5.24
C PRO A 129 16.71 -4.65 5.53
N GLN A 130 16.45 -4.97 6.79
CA GLN A 130 15.44 -5.96 7.19
C GLN A 130 13.99 -5.54 6.93
N GLN A 131 13.75 -4.29 6.58
CA GLN A 131 12.44 -3.75 6.27
C GLN A 131 12.07 -3.83 4.79
N TRP A 132 12.86 -4.52 3.97
CA TRP A 132 12.62 -4.59 2.53
C TRP A 132 12.53 -6.02 2.01
N LEU A 133 11.51 -6.25 1.18
CA LEU A 133 11.29 -7.46 0.41
C LEU A 133 11.11 -7.05 -1.05
N LEU A 134 11.95 -7.61 -1.92
CA LEU A 134 11.92 -7.35 -3.35
C LEU A 134 11.51 -8.61 -4.10
N PHE A 135 10.48 -8.50 -4.93
CA PHE A 135 10.13 -9.49 -5.93
C PHE A 135 10.68 -9.08 -7.28
N VAL A 136 11.30 -10.01 -7.97
CA VAL A 136 11.79 -9.83 -9.34
C VAL A 136 11.13 -10.87 -10.23
N ALA A 137 10.47 -10.40 -11.27
CA ALA A 137 9.92 -11.23 -12.33
C ALA A 137 10.98 -11.41 -13.44
N GLU A 138 11.19 -12.65 -13.87
CA GLU A 138 12.19 -13.01 -14.85
C GLU A 138 11.55 -13.79 -15.99
N ARG A 139 12.04 -13.55 -17.22
CA ARG A 139 11.78 -14.39 -18.38
C ARG A 139 13.11 -14.95 -18.88
N ASP A 140 13.22 -16.27 -18.97
CA ASP A 140 14.46 -16.96 -19.38
C ASP A 140 15.70 -16.51 -18.60
N GLY A 141 15.52 -16.23 -17.29
CA GLY A 141 16.57 -15.75 -16.41
C GLY A 141 16.92 -14.24 -16.54
N ILE A 142 16.19 -13.51 -17.38
CA ILE A 142 16.38 -12.06 -17.57
C ILE A 142 15.31 -11.31 -16.77
N PRO A 143 15.69 -10.40 -15.86
CA PRO A 143 14.74 -9.58 -15.11
C PRO A 143 13.93 -8.66 -16.02
N VAL A 144 12.58 -8.68 -15.87
CA VAL A 144 11.64 -7.90 -16.69
C VAL A 144 10.75 -6.97 -15.88
N ALA A 145 10.56 -7.24 -14.59
CA ALA A 145 9.75 -6.40 -13.71
C ALA A 145 10.13 -6.60 -12.25
N SER A 146 9.79 -5.64 -11.41
CA SER A 146 9.99 -5.75 -9.96
C SER A 146 8.90 -5.08 -9.15
N SER A 147 8.68 -5.57 -7.93
CA SER A 147 7.88 -4.88 -6.91
C SER A 147 8.61 -4.87 -5.56
N LEU A 148 8.60 -3.70 -4.92
CA LEU A 148 9.23 -3.48 -3.63
C LEU A 148 8.17 -3.36 -2.54
N ILE A 149 8.31 -4.16 -1.49
CA ILE A 149 7.43 -4.22 -0.34
C ILE A 149 8.20 -3.76 0.89
N ALA A 150 7.64 -2.82 1.64
CA ALA A 150 8.17 -2.47 2.96
C ALA A 150 7.57 -3.41 4.01
N LEU A 151 8.38 -3.79 4.99
CA LEU A 151 7.99 -4.71 6.06
C LEU A 151 8.08 -4.03 7.43
N ASP A 152 7.10 -4.28 8.28
CA ASP A 152 7.15 -4.06 9.72
C ASP A 152 6.98 -5.43 10.41
N PRO A 153 8.09 -6.15 10.67
CA PRO A 153 8.04 -7.48 11.27
C PRO A 153 7.48 -7.48 12.69
N GLU A 154 7.68 -6.39 13.45
CA GLU A 154 7.19 -6.29 14.84
C GLU A 154 5.66 -6.27 14.89
N ARG A 155 5.02 -5.62 13.91
CA ARG A 155 3.56 -5.53 13.80
C ARG A 155 2.98 -6.59 12.86
N GLY A 156 3.81 -7.34 12.16
CA GLY A 156 3.38 -8.29 11.14
C GLY A 156 2.67 -7.62 9.96
N VAL A 157 3.14 -6.45 9.53
CA VAL A 157 2.52 -5.65 8.46
C VAL A 157 3.46 -5.52 7.27
N ALA A 158 2.94 -5.76 6.09
CA ALA A 158 3.64 -5.52 4.83
C ALA A 158 2.93 -4.40 4.04
N TYR A 159 3.70 -3.55 3.38
CA TYR A 159 3.23 -2.39 2.64
C TYR A 159 3.66 -2.48 1.19
N GLY A 160 2.73 -2.59 0.25
CA GLY A 160 3.00 -2.46 -1.18
C GLY A 160 3.46 -1.05 -1.49
N ARG A 161 4.69 -0.89 -1.98
CA ARG A 161 5.28 0.44 -2.17
C ARG A 161 5.47 0.80 -3.64
N TYR A 162 6.36 0.10 -4.34
CA TYR A 162 6.74 0.48 -5.68
C TYR A 162 6.69 -0.72 -6.62
N TRP A 163 6.33 -0.45 -7.84
CA TRP A 163 6.26 -1.41 -8.93
C TRP A 163 6.75 -0.77 -10.22
N GLY A 164 7.34 -1.59 -11.08
CA GLY A 164 7.61 -1.22 -12.46
C GLY A 164 7.97 -2.43 -13.31
N ALA A 165 7.81 -2.28 -14.62
CA ALA A 165 8.12 -3.33 -15.59
C ALA A 165 8.83 -2.75 -16.80
N LEU A 166 9.81 -3.46 -17.33
CA LEU A 166 10.49 -3.14 -18.57
C LEU A 166 9.78 -3.76 -19.78
N GLU A 167 8.93 -4.76 -19.55
CA GLU A 167 8.13 -5.43 -20.56
C GLU A 167 6.65 -5.45 -20.18
N ARG A 168 5.78 -5.35 -21.18
CA ARG A 168 4.34 -5.50 -20.98
C ARG A 168 3.95 -6.97 -21.03
N VAL A 169 3.48 -7.50 -19.91
CA VAL A 169 2.96 -8.85 -19.78
C VAL A 169 1.58 -8.79 -19.11
N ASP A 170 0.60 -9.49 -19.70
CA ASP A 170 -0.76 -9.53 -19.15
C ASP A 170 -0.78 -10.08 -17.73
N CYS A 171 -1.47 -9.37 -16.84
CA CYS A 171 -1.65 -9.71 -15.43
C CYS A 171 -0.37 -9.67 -14.57
N LEU A 172 0.80 -9.31 -15.11
CA LEU A 172 2.07 -9.27 -14.38
C LEU A 172 2.03 -8.34 -13.18
N HIS A 173 1.40 -7.17 -13.34
CA HIS A 173 1.18 -6.24 -12.23
C HIS A 173 0.43 -6.89 -11.06
N PHE A 174 -0.62 -7.67 -11.33
CA PHE A 174 -1.38 -8.33 -10.29
C PHE A 174 -0.60 -9.44 -9.58
N GLU A 175 0.18 -10.20 -10.35
CA GLU A 175 1.05 -11.21 -9.78
C GLU A 175 2.11 -10.59 -8.88
N ALA A 176 2.83 -9.59 -9.37
CA ALA A 176 3.96 -8.97 -8.66
C ALA A 176 3.54 -8.12 -7.45
N CYS A 177 2.39 -7.42 -7.55
CA CYS A 177 1.97 -6.47 -6.50
C CYS A 177 0.99 -7.06 -5.48
N TYR A 178 0.35 -8.20 -5.80
CA TYR A 178 -0.66 -8.79 -4.91
C TYR A 178 -0.42 -10.29 -4.65
N TYR A 179 -0.37 -11.13 -5.69
CA TYR A 179 -0.37 -12.58 -5.46
C TYR A 179 0.92 -13.08 -4.83
N GLN A 180 2.06 -12.66 -5.32
CA GLN A 180 3.37 -13.00 -4.73
C GLN A 180 3.52 -12.44 -3.31
N PRO A 181 3.23 -11.14 -3.05
CA PRO A 181 3.27 -10.60 -1.70
C PRO A 181 2.31 -11.28 -0.73
N LEU A 182 1.05 -11.56 -1.12
CA LEU A 182 0.09 -12.24 -0.24
C LEU A 182 0.50 -13.67 0.08
N GLU A 183 0.97 -14.42 -0.91
CA GLU A 183 1.49 -15.77 -0.70
C GLU A 183 2.68 -15.76 0.26
N TRP A 184 3.59 -14.80 0.10
CA TRP A 184 4.72 -14.59 1.01
C TRP A 184 4.27 -14.21 2.42
N CYS A 185 3.31 -13.29 2.57
CA CYS A 185 2.76 -12.89 3.86
C CYS A 185 2.14 -14.06 4.61
N ILE A 186 1.39 -14.92 3.91
CA ILE A 186 0.80 -16.12 4.50
C ILE A 186 1.90 -17.06 4.99
N ALA A 187 2.90 -17.35 4.15
CA ALA A 187 3.99 -18.26 4.48
C ALA A 187 4.86 -17.79 5.66
N HIS A 188 4.96 -16.48 5.87
CA HIS A 188 5.79 -15.88 6.93
C HIS A 188 4.97 -15.33 8.12
N GLY A 189 3.67 -15.64 8.19
CA GLY A 189 2.81 -15.28 9.33
C GLY A 189 2.49 -13.79 9.46
N PHE A 190 2.68 -13.00 8.40
CA PHE A 190 2.27 -11.60 8.39
C PHE A 190 0.76 -11.48 8.46
N GLN A 191 0.28 -10.52 9.26
CA GLN A 191 -1.13 -10.38 9.59
C GLN A 191 -1.87 -9.42 8.65
N ARG A 192 -1.16 -8.48 8.02
CA ARG A 192 -1.77 -7.45 7.17
C ARG A 192 -0.87 -7.12 5.98
N PHE A 193 -1.51 -6.89 4.83
CA PHE A 193 -0.87 -6.29 3.66
C PHE A 193 -1.65 -5.05 3.24
N GLU A 194 -0.98 -3.90 3.18
CA GLU A 194 -1.56 -2.62 2.81
C GLU A 194 -1.27 -2.29 1.34
N GLY A 195 -2.33 -2.26 0.54
CA GLY A 195 -2.23 -2.04 -0.92
C GLY A 195 -2.34 -0.57 -1.33
N GLY A 196 -2.48 0.37 -0.37
CA GLY A 196 -2.62 1.80 -0.64
C GLY A 196 -4.04 2.23 -1.07
N ALA A 197 -4.18 3.51 -1.44
CA ALA A 197 -5.47 4.18 -1.56
C ALA A 197 -6.23 3.94 -2.87
N GLN A 198 -5.56 3.72 -3.99
CA GLN A 198 -6.24 3.69 -5.28
C GLN A 198 -6.63 2.28 -5.73
N GLY A 199 -7.80 2.18 -6.39
CA GLY A 199 -8.18 1.03 -7.20
C GLY A 199 -9.07 0.00 -6.51
N GLU A 200 -10.39 0.10 -6.73
CA GLU A 200 -11.39 -0.90 -6.31
C GLU A 200 -11.08 -2.32 -6.84
N HIS A 201 -10.29 -2.44 -7.92
CA HIS A 201 -9.84 -3.75 -8.44
C HIS A 201 -9.08 -4.58 -7.38
N LYS A 202 -8.53 -3.94 -6.33
CA LYS A 202 -7.88 -4.60 -5.21
C LYS A 202 -8.85 -5.46 -4.40
N MET A 203 -10.13 -5.08 -4.33
CA MET A 203 -11.15 -5.86 -3.65
C MET A 203 -11.32 -7.25 -4.26
N ALA A 204 -11.21 -7.39 -5.58
CA ALA A 204 -11.26 -8.70 -6.23
C ALA A 204 -10.17 -9.67 -5.72
N ARG A 205 -9.17 -9.16 -5.00
CA ARG A 205 -8.04 -9.87 -4.40
C ARG A 205 -8.09 -9.86 -2.87
N ALA A 206 -9.29 -9.60 -2.33
CA ALA A 206 -9.59 -9.52 -0.89
C ALA A 206 -8.79 -8.45 -0.11
N LEU A 207 -8.29 -7.41 -0.78
CA LEU A 207 -7.90 -6.20 -0.08
C LEU A 207 -9.16 -5.38 0.18
N MET A 208 -9.61 -5.39 1.43
CA MET A 208 -10.87 -4.77 1.83
C MET A 208 -10.68 -3.28 2.12
N PRO A 209 -11.72 -2.45 1.91
CA PRO A 209 -11.64 -1.03 2.20
C PRO A 209 -11.50 -0.77 3.69
N VAL A 210 -10.59 0.12 4.04
CA VAL A 210 -10.33 0.57 5.41
C VAL A 210 -10.31 2.09 5.42
N ARG A 211 -11.06 2.71 6.34
CA ARG A 211 -10.99 4.15 6.55
C ARG A 211 -9.63 4.50 7.16
N THR A 212 -8.94 5.46 6.57
CA THR A 212 -7.72 6.06 7.11
C THR A 212 -7.97 7.54 7.39
N THR A 213 -7.27 8.09 8.37
CA THR A 213 -7.45 9.48 8.78
C THR A 213 -6.11 10.21 8.70
N SER A 214 -6.12 11.38 8.11
CA SER A 214 -5.06 12.38 8.22
C SER A 214 -5.58 13.60 8.99
N VAL A 215 -4.64 14.32 9.58
CA VAL A 215 -4.94 15.46 10.45
C VAL A 215 -4.22 16.69 9.92
N HIS A 216 -4.90 17.84 9.94
CA HIS A 216 -4.42 19.04 9.28
C HIS A 216 -4.63 20.28 10.16
N TRP A 217 -3.60 21.11 10.22
CA TRP A 217 -3.66 22.47 10.74
C TRP A 217 -3.21 23.43 9.66
N LEU A 218 -3.89 24.56 9.53
CA LEU A 218 -3.59 25.62 8.57
C LEU A 218 -3.45 26.95 9.30
N ALA A 219 -2.40 27.71 9.01
CA ALA A 219 -2.09 28.94 9.68
C ALA A 219 -3.09 30.07 9.35
N HIS A 220 -3.56 30.14 8.10
CA HIS A 220 -4.45 31.20 7.64
C HIS A 220 -5.91 30.88 7.98
N PRO A 221 -6.59 31.65 8.88
CA PRO A 221 -7.91 31.31 9.39
C PRO A 221 -8.99 31.17 8.31
N ALA A 222 -9.07 32.10 7.37
CA ALA A 222 -10.08 32.04 6.30
C ALA A 222 -9.87 30.87 5.34
N PHE A 223 -8.62 30.44 5.14
CA PHE A 223 -8.32 29.24 4.35
C PHE A 223 -8.65 27.97 5.13
N ALA A 224 -8.35 27.92 6.43
CA ALA A 224 -8.72 26.84 7.32
C ALA A 224 -10.24 26.61 7.32
N GLU A 225 -11.04 27.68 7.50
CA GLU A 225 -12.51 27.63 7.46
C GLU A 225 -13.07 27.12 6.13
N ALA A 226 -12.46 27.52 5.02
CA ALA A 226 -12.88 27.04 3.69
C ALA A 226 -12.58 25.53 3.50
N VAL A 227 -11.42 25.07 3.99
CA VAL A 227 -11.04 23.66 3.97
C VAL A 227 -11.92 22.84 4.90
N GLU A 228 -12.22 23.32 6.10
CA GLU A 228 -13.09 22.65 7.07
C GLU A 228 -14.48 22.36 6.46
N ARG A 229 -15.13 23.37 5.86
CA ARG A 229 -16.41 23.17 5.15
C ARG A 229 -16.32 22.19 3.97
N PHE A 230 -15.18 22.09 3.33
CA PHE A 230 -14.97 21.08 2.29
C PHE A 230 -14.87 19.68 2.89
N LEU A 231 -14.11 19.52 3.98
CA LEU A 231 -13.88 18.24 4.66
C LEU A 231 -15.15 17.66 5.30
N GLU A 232 -16.03 18.51 5.82
CA GLU A 232 -17.36 18.09 6.32
C GLU A 232 -18.15 17.39 5.22
N ARG A 233 -18.23 18.00 4.03
CA ARG A 233 -18.94 17.42 2.89
C ARG A 233 -18.26 16.16 2.33
N GLU A 234 -16.92 16.11 2.32
CA GLU A 234 -16.16 14.94 1.90
C GLU A 234 -16.40 13.75 2.85
N THR A 235 -16.47 14.02 4.15
CA THR A 235 -16.70 13.00 5.19
C THR A 235 -18.03 12.27 5.02
N ASP A 236 -19.10 13.00 4.74
CA ASP A 236 -20.43 12.40 4.47
C ASP A 236 -20.39 11.45 3.26
N GLY A 237 -19.62 11.80 2.22
CA GLY A 237 -19.44 10.97 1.04
C GLY A 237 -18.62 9.69 1.30
N ILE A 238 -17.64 9.75 2.17
CA ILE A 238 -16.77 8.58 2.50
C ILE A 238 -17.54 7.48 3.23
N GLY A 239 -18.48 7.83 4.12
CA GLY A 239 -19.33 6.85 4.79
C GLY A 239 -20.14 6.02 3.80
N GLY A 240 -20.90 6.68 2.93
CA GLY A 240 -21.71 6.01 1.88
C GLY A 240 -20.85 5.21 0.88
N TYR A 241 -19.64 5.68 0.57
CA TYR A 241 -18.73 4.94 -0.30
C TYR A 241 -18.23 3.64 0.34
N LEU A 242 -17.89 3.67 1.63
CA LEU A 242 -17.47 2.46 2.37
C LEU A 242 -18.61 1.42 2.42
N ASP A 243 -19.85 1.84 2.65
CA ASP A 243 -21.02 0.95 2.68
C ASP A 243 -21.22 0.28 1.31
N GLN A 244 -21.14 1.04 0.22
CA GLN A 244 -21.23 0.49 -1.15
C GLN A 244 -20.12 -0.50 -1.46
N LEU A 245 -18.89 -0.26 -0.96
CA LEU A 245 -17.79 -1.18 -1.15
C LEU A 245 -17.97 -2.45 -0.31
N ALA A 246 -18.48 -2.36 0.91
CA ALA A 246 -18.75 -3.51 1.77
C ALA A 246 -19.72 -4.53 1.13
N GLU A 247 -20.73 -4.05 0.41
CA GLU A 247 -21.68 -4.90 -0.33
C GLU A 247 -21.00 -5.74 -1.44
N ARG A 248 -19.85 -5.28 -1.96
CA ARG A 248 -19.08 -5.93 -3.04
C ARG A 248 -18.00 -6.86 -2.52
N SER A 249 -18.07 -7.30 -1.26
CA SER A 249 -17.06 -8.17 -0.66
C SER A 249 -16.79 -9.41 -1.53
N PRO A 250 -15.53 -9.74 -1.84
CA PRO A 250 -15.17 -10.94 -2.61
C PRO A 250 -15.14 -12.20 -1.74
N LEU A 251 -15.27 -12.05 -0.43
CA LEU A 251 -15.24 -13.13 0.54
C LEU A 251 -16.59 -13.87 0.59
N ARG A 252 -16.57 -15.15 0.93
CA ARG A 252 -17.79 -15.91 1.15
C ARG A 252 -18.50 -15.41 2.41
N HIS A 253 -19.83 -15.25 2.33
CA HIS A 253 -20.64 -15.00 3.51
C HIS A 253 -20.60 -16.21 4.43
N GLY A 254 -20.03 -16.09 5.64
CA GLY A 254 -20.06 -17.16 6.61
C GLY A 254 -18.92 -17.21 7.62
N HIS A 255 -17.94 -16.35 7.55
CA HIS A 255 -16.86 -16.27 8.54
C HIS A 255 -16.72 -14.84 9.07
N ALA A 256 -17.74 -14.41 9.82
CA ALA A 256 -17.56 -13.38 10.84
C ALA A 256 -17.08 -14.14 12.08
N GLY A 257 -15.79 -14.09 12.36
CA GLY A 257 -15.16 -14.56 13.58
C GLY A 257 -14.62 -13.36 14.31
#